data_9eef7e58267456a32cc3aa716c8d7510
#
_entry.id   9eef7e58267456a32cc3aa716c8d7510
#
_cell.length_a   1.000
_cell.length_b   1.000
_cell.length_c   1.000
_cell.angle_alpha   90.00
_cell.angle_beta   90.00
_cell.angle_gamma   90.00
#
_symmetry.space_group_name_H-M   'P 1'
#
loop_
_entity.id
_entity.type
_entity.pdbx_description
1 polymer ?
#
loop_
_entity_poly.entity_id
_entity_poly.type
_entity_poly.pdbx_seq_one_letter_code
_entity_poly.pdbx_strand_id
1 'polypeptide(L)'
;MRRLVTRSTVLLGAAVLAGCSFSFSTGGSDTLDADKIEGAISSQVRKENPDLPVKSVTCPDGIKPAQGVTLECTVKVDSAQWPVGVTITQVDVGEGRVDYSFKPTKALLNSERIVNTMKALLPDQGVPNAKVDCGTGRYRVVEVGGAVECTVSAGGKRRVARAVVKDVDGTVNFEWAD
;
A
#
# COMPACT_ATOMS: atom_id res chain seq x y z
N MET A 1 -3.14 -21.29 28.09
CA MET A 1 -3.24 -20.49 26.85
C MET A 1 -2.87 -19.05 27.15
N ARG A 2 -1.62 -18.63 26.93
CA ARG A 2 -1.18 -17.23 27.11
C ARG A 2 -1.42 -16.52 25.79
N ARG A 3 -2.41 -15.66 25.75
CA ARG A 3 -2.60 -14.69 24.67
C ARG A 3 -1.45 -13.70 24.74
N LEU A 4 -0.50 -13.79 23.82
CA LEU A 4 0.55 -12.82 23.62
C LEU A 4 -0.04 -11.64 22.84
N VAL A 5 -0.71 -10.76 23.56
CA VAL A 5 -1.11 -9.45 22.99
C VAL A 5 0.05 -8.49 23.22
N THR A 6 1.08 -8.61 22.42
CA THR A 6 2.07 -7.53 22.37
C THR A 6 1.60 -6.53 21.32
N ARG A 7 1.05 -5.42 21.77
CA ARG A 7 0.73 -4.25 20.94
C ARG A 7 2.01 -3.54 20.55
N SER A 8 2.80 -4.15 19.67
CA SER A 8 3.88 -3.42 19.00
C SER A 8 3.32 -2.89 17.69
N THR A 9 2.81 -1.67 17.72
CA THR A 9 2.41 -0.93 16.52
C THR A 9 3.67 -0.53 15.79
N VAL A 10 4.06 -1.30 14.80
CA VAL A 10 5.17 -0.96 13.92
C VAL A 10 4.59 -0.29 12.69
N LEU A 11 4.85 1.00 12.56
CA LEU A 11 4.61 1.76 11.33
C LEU A 11 5.55 1.22 10.25
N LEU A 12 5.10 0.21 9.51
CA LEU A 12 5.73 -0.24 8.28
C LEU A 12 5.31 0.75 7.17
N GLY A 13 5.75 2.02 7.35
CA GLY A 13 5.33 3.10 6.49
C GLY A 13 5.53 2.82 4.99
N ALA A 14 4.44 2.57 4.29
CA ALA A 14 4.21 3.27 3.06
C ALA A 14 3.71 4.65 3.51
N ALA A 15 4.39 5.73 3.12
CA ALA A 15 4.04 7.07 3.56
C ALA A 15 2.57 7.32 3.25
N VAL A 16 1.88 7.87 4.23
CA VAL A 16 0.51 8.37 4.10
C VAL A 16 0.46 9.24 2.84
N LEU A 17 -0.22 8.78 1.79
CA LEU A 17 -0.66 9.65 0.72
C LEU A 17 -1.79 10.50 1.33
N ALA A 18 -1.42 11.43 2.21
CA ALA A 18 -2.32 12.47 2.67
C ALA A 18 -2.81 13.17 1.40
N GLY A 19 -4.12 13.11 1.15
CA GLY A 19 -4.76 13.49 -0.09
C GLY A 19 -4.15 14.73 -0.73
N CYS A 20 -3.16 14.53 -1.60
CA CYS A 20 -2.58 15.59 -2.39
C CYS A 20 -3.60 15.94 -3.47
N SER A 21 -4.08 17.17 -3.47
CA SER A 21 -4.89 17.70 -4.54
C SER A 21 -3.99 18.12 -5.69
N PHE A 22 -4.27 17.63 -6.89
CA PHE A 22 -3.59 17.99 -8.11
C PHE A 22 -4.58 18.66 -9.05
N SER A 23 -4.08 19.64 -9.80
CA SER A 23 -4.87 20.36 -10.79
C SER A 23 -4.20 20.19 -12.16
N PHE A 24 -4.97 19.91 -13.18
CA PHE A 24 -4.46 19.97 -14.56
C PHE A 24 -5.55 20.53 -15.51
N SER A 25 -5.10 21.08 -16.64
CA SER A 25 -6.00 21.57 -17.70
C SER A 25 -6.41 20.42 -18.60
N THR A 26 -7.71 20.25 -18.85
CA THR A 26 -8.26 19.22 -19.76
C THR A 26 -8.05 19.53 -21.24
N GLY A 27 -7.58 20.73 -21.57
CA GLY A 27 -7.31 21.12 -22.97
C GLY A 27 -8.53 21.10 -23.90
N GLY A 28 -9.76 21.16 -23.35
CA GLY A 28 -10.99 21.11 -24.11
C GLY A 28 -11.47 19.70 -24.47
N SER A 29 -10.90 18.67 -23.88
CA SER A 29 -11.37 17.27 -24.01
C SER A 29 -12.58 17.01 -23.12
N ASP A 30 -13.58 16.29 -23.65
CA ASP A 30 -14.75 15.85 -22.88
C ASP A 30 -14.44 14.73 -21.86
N THR A 31 -13.21 14.22 -21.88
CA THR A 31 -12.76 13.13 -21.01
C THR A 31 -11.46 13.49 -20.29
N LEU A 32 -11.24 12.83 -19.13
CA LEU A 32 -9.98 12.94 -18.41
C LEU A 32 -8.84 12.36 -19.24
N ASP A 33 -7.70 13.04 -19.17
CA ASP A 33 -6.44 12.58 -19.75
C ASP A 33 -5.79 11.61 -18.73
N ALA A 34 -5.89 10.30 -19.02
CA ALA A 34 -5.36 9.26 -18.15
C ALA A 34 -3.84 9.40 -17.94
N ASP A 35 -3.08 9.75 -18.99
CA ASP A 35 -1.62 9.91 -18.92
C ASP A 35 -1.22 10.98 -17.89
N LYS A 36 -1.98 12.06 -17.78
CA LYS A 36 -1.72 13.12 -16.79
C LYS A 36 -1.96 12.66 -15.37
N ILE A 37 -3.05 11.89 -15.14
CA ILE A 37 -3.35 11.31 -13.82
C ILE A 37 -2.26 10.31 -13.45
N GLU A 38 -1.88 9.41 -14.36
CA GLU A 38 -0.82 8.43 -14.19
C GLU A 38 0.53 9.09 -13.87
N GLY A 39 0.89 10.13 -14.59
CA GLY A 39 2.10 10.91 -14.36
C GLY A 39 2.12 11.56 -12.97
N ALA A 40 0.99 12.15 -12.54
CA ALA A 40 0.88 12.76 -11.22
C ALA A 40 0.96 11.74 -10.09
N ILE A 41 0.25 10.61 -10.19
CA ILE A 41 0.33 9.51 -9.22
C ILE A 41 1.76 8.98 -9.15
N SER A 42 2.38 8.69 -10.31
CA SER A 42 3.76 8.20 -10.38
C SER A 42 4.75 9.15 -9.71
N SER A 43 4.64 10.45 -10.00
CA SER A 43 5.51 11.49 -9.44
C SER A 43 5.36 11.59 -7.93
N GLN A 44 4.14 11.59 -7.42
CA GLN A 44 3.87 11.69 -5.99
C GLN A 44 4.34 10.45 -5.23
N VAL A 45 4.01 9.24 -5.74
CA VAL A 45 4.44 7.99 -5.11
C VAL A 45 5.96 7.93 -5.01
N ARG A 46 6.69 8.31 -6.07
CA ARG A 46 8.17 8.35 -6.06
C ARG A 46 8.73 9.43 -5.14
N LYS A 47 8.07 10.57 -5.02
CA LYS A 47 8.48 11.65 -4.11
C LYS A 47 8.37 11.24 -2.65
N GLU A 48 7.29 10.57 -2.28
CA GLU A 48 7.04 10.11 -0.91
C GLU A 48 7.81 8.83 -0.57
N ASN A 49 8.06 8.00 -1.57
CA ASN A 49 8.72 6.70 -1.41
C ASN A 49 9.84 6.54 -2.47
N PRO A 50 10.98 7.24 -2.33
CA PRO A 50 12.03 7.25 -3.36
C PRO A 50 12.62 5.85 -3.63
N ASP A 51 12.61 4.97 -2.64
CA ASP A 51 13.13 3.60 -2.75
C ASP A 51 12.10 2.59 -3.32
N LEU A 52 10.86 3.04 -3.58
CA LEU A 52 9.83 2.16 -4.10
C LEU A 52 10.01 1.95 -5.61
N PRO A 53 10.20 0.69 -6.10
CA PRO A 53 10.46 0.42 -7.50
C PRO A 53 9.17 0.49 -8.34
N VAL A 54 8.61 1.70 -8.50
CA VAL A 54 7.44 1.94 -9.33
C VAL A 54 7.81 1.72 -10.80
N LYS A 55 7.13 0.76 -11.46
CA LYS A 55 7.32 0.41 -12.87
C LYS A 55 6.40 1.21 -13.78
N SER A 56 5.10 1.22 -13.47
CA SER A 56 4.08 1.92 -14.24
C SER A 56 2.90 2.28 -13.34
N VAL A 57 2.11 3.23 -13.80
CA VAL A 57 0.76 3.51 -13.31
C VAL A 57 -0.17 3.30 -14.49
N THR A 58 -1.34 2.75 -14.28
CA THR A 58 -2.36 2.55 -15.30
C THR A 58 -3.71 2.94 -14.75
N CYS A 59 -4.39 3.85 -15.43
CA CYS A 59 -5.73 4.33 -15.11
C CYS A 59 -6.72 3.99 -16.22
N PRO A 60 -8.03 3.90 -15.95
CA PRO A 60 -9.03 3.73 -16.98
C PRO A 60 -9.18 4.99 -17.83
N ASP A 61 -9.38 4.78 -19.15
CA ASP A 61 -9.64 5.83 -20.13
C ASP A 61 -11.11 6.21 -20.21
N GLY A 62 -11.38 7.33 -20.89
CA GLY A 62 -12.74 7.71 -21.29
C GLY A 62 -13.64 8.21 -20.14
N ILE A 63 -13.08 8.51 -18.99
CA ILE A 63 -13.82 9.01 -17.83
C ILE A 63 -14.21 10.49 -18.06
N LYS A 64 -15.51 10.78 -17.97
CA LYS A 64 -15.99 12.17 -17.99
C LYS A 64 -15.69 12.86 -16.66
N PRO A 65 -15.06 14.05 -16.68
CA PRO A 65 -14.80 14.77 -15.45
C PRO A 65 -16.10 15.30 -14.84
N ALA A 66 -16.43 14.81 -13.63
CA ALA A 66 -17.49 15.38 -12.83
C ALA A 66 -17.10 15.27 -11.35
N GLN A 67 -17.47 16.28 -10.58
CA GLN A 67 -17.18 16.28 -9.15
C GLN A 67 -17.79 15.05 -8.45
N GLY A 68 -16.99 14.39 -7.60
CA GLY A 68 -17.37 13.17 -6.89
C GLY A 68 -17.18 11.88 -7.69
N VAL A 69 -16.83 11.94 -8.97
CA VAL A 69 -16.47 10.73 -9.74
C VAL A 69 -15.24 10.10 -9.15
N THR A 70 -15.29 8.78 -8.99
CA THR A 70 -14.18 7.96 -8.52
C THR A 70 -13.74 6.98 -9.60
N LEU A 71 -12.44 6.73 -9.69
CA LEU A 71 -11.86 5.69 -10.53
C LEU A 71 -10.74 4.99 -9.75
N GLU A 72 -10.41 3.77 -10.14
CA GLU A 72 -9.30 3.03 -9.56
C GLU A 72 -8.17 2.92 -10.59
N CYS A 73 -6.98 3.41 -10.22
CA CYS A 73 -5.75 3.22 -10.96
C CYS A 73 -4.92 2.10 -10.32
N THR A 74 -4.06 1.48 -11.11
CA THR A 74 -3.14 0.45 -10.64
C THR A 74 -1.70 0.95 -10.72
N VAL A 75 -1.01 1.00 -9.59
CA VAL A 75 0.43 1.26 -9.50
C VAL A 75 1.16 -0.08 -9.50
N LYS A 76 1.98 -0.35 -10.51
CA LYS A 76 2.83 -1.54 -10.56
C LYS A 76 4.12 -1.30 -9.81
N VAL A 77 4.27 -1.98 -8.68
CA VAL A 77 5.47 -1.93 -7.83
C VAL A 77 6.15 -3.28 -7.88
N ASP A 78 7.29 -3.36 -8.56
CA ASP A 78 7.97 -4.63 -8.88
C ASP A 78 7.00 -5.60 -9.61
N SER A 79 6.55 -6.68 -8.98
CA SER A 79 5.53 -7.61 -9.50
C SER A 79 4.14 -7.37 -8.90
N ALA A 80 4.01 -6.53 -7.87
CA ALA A 80 2.75 -6.25 -7.20
C ALA A 80 1.92 -5.22 -7.96
N GLN A 81 0.60 -5.42 -8.02
CA GLN A 81 -0.38 -4.48 -8.56
C GLN A 81 -1.10 -3.80 -7.39
N TRP A 82 -0.75 -2.56 -7.13
CA TRP A 82 -1.24 -1.79 -5.98
C TRP A 82 -2.35 -0.84 -6.42
N PRO A 83 -3.61 -1.06 -5.98
CA PRO A 83 -4.74 -0.24 -6.37
C PRO A 83 -4.75 1.09 -5.62
N VAL A 84 -5.02 2.16 -6.35
CA VAL A 84 -5.11 3.54 -5.87
C VAL A 84 -6.42 4.14 -6.33
N GLY A 85 -7.29 4.49 -5.39
CA GLY A 85 -8.53 5.21 -5.67
C GLY A 85 -8.25 6.68 -5.94
N VAL A 86 -8.79 7.20 -7.04
CA VAL A 86 -8.75 8.61 -7.44
C VAL A 86 -10.16 9.18 -7.31
N THR A 87 -10.30 10.34 -6.70
CA THR A 87 -11.58 11.05 -6.57
C THR A 87 -11.44 12.45 -7.17
N ILE A 88 -12.32 12.80 -8.11
CA ILE A 88 -12.41 14.15 -8.66
C ILE A 88 -13.04 15.05 -7.61
N THR A 89 -12.29 16.04 -7.13
CA THR A 89 -12.71 16.92 -6.04
C THR A 89 -13.36 18.21 -6.56
N GLN A 90 -12.93 18.70 -7.72
CA GLN A 90 -13.48 19.89 -8.36
C GLN A 90 -13.29 19.83 -9.86
N VAL A 91 -14.24 20.41 -10.60
CA VAL A 91 -14.16 20.63 -12.06
C VAL A 91 -14.47 22.10 -12.33
N ASP A 92 -13.52 22.81 -12.93
CA ASP A 92 -13.70 24.16 -13.42
C ASP A 92 -13.75 24.15 -14.95
N VAL A 93 -14.97 24.22 -15.48
CA VAL A 93 -15.19 24.18 -16.93
C VAL A 93 -14.67 25.45 -17.63
N GLY A 94 -14.69 26.58 -16.93
CA GLY A 94 -14.24 27.87 -17.50
C GLY A 94 -12.74 27.93 -17.69
N GLU A 95 -11.97 27.36 -16.75
CA GLU A 95 -10.51 27.28 -16.82
C GLU A 95 -10.03 25.94 -17.43
N GLY A 96 -10.94 25.01 -17.72
CA GLY A 96 -10.60 23.67 -18.18
C GLY A 96 -9.75 22.91 -17.14
N ARG A 97 -9.98 23.17 -15.85
CA ARG A 97 -9.19 22.60 -14.75
C ARG A 97 -9.96 21.52 -14.00
N VAL A 98 -9.27 20.44 -13.67
CA VAL A 98 -9.79 19.36 -12.82
C VAL A 98 -8.85 19.17 -11.65
N ASP A 99 -9.42 19.21 -10.43
CA ASP A 99 -8.71 18.87 -9.21
C ASP A 99 -9.11 17.46 -8.77
N TYR A 100 -8.16 16.69 -8.30
CA TYR A 100 -8.39 15.36 -7.81
C TYR A 100 -7.50 15.02 -6.62
N SER A 101 -7.96 14.09 -5.81
CA SER A 101 -7.16 13.45 -4.75
C SER A 101 -7.01 11.97 -5.05
N PHE A 102 -5.95 11.37 -4.57
CA PHE A 102 -5.78 9.92 -4.66
C PHE A 102 -5.21 9.34 -3.37
N LYS A 103 -5.59 8.11 -3.08
CA LYS A 103 -5.11 7.35 -1.93
C LYS A 103 -5.16 5.85 -2.22
N PRO A 104 -4.29 5.04 -1.61
CA PRO A 104 -4.38 3.59 -1.71
C PRO A 104 -5.73 3.06 -1.22
N THR A 105 -6.24 2.00 -1.86
CA THR A 105 -7.41 1.25 -1.40
C THR A 105 -7.03 -0.02 -0.65
N LYS A 106 -5.78 -0.49 -0.82
CA LYS A 106 -5.18 -1.64 -0.12
C LYS A 106 -3.78 -1.29 0.37
N ALA A 107 -3.31 -1.98 1.39
CA ALA A 107 -1.96 -1.82 1.91
C ALA A 107 -0.92 -2.43 0.97
N LEU A 108 0.22 -1.76 0.78
CA LEU A 108 1.41 -2.29 0.13
C LEU A 108 2.46 -2.63 1.19
N LEU A 109 2.76 -3.90 1.37
CA LEU A 109 3.67 -4.39 2.39
C LEU A 109 5.01 -4.83 1.78
N ASN A 110 6.12 -4.46 2.44
CA ASN A 110 7.44 -4.97 2.09
C ASN A 110 7.75 -6.22 2.94
N SER A 111 7.88 -7.37 2.30
CA SER A 111 8.12 -8.67 2.95
C SER A 111 9.43 -8.69 3.77
N GLU A 112 10.49 -8.02 3.32
CA GLU A 112 11.74 -7.93 4.07
C GLU A 112 11.58 -7.16 5.38
N ARG A 113 10.80 -6.06 5.36
CA ARG A 113 10.48 -5.31 6.58
C ARG A 113 9.68 -6.16 7.57
N ILE A 114 8.69 -6.93 7.09
CA ILE A 114 7.93 -7.87 7.93
C ILE A 114 8.88 -8.87 8.58
N VAL A 115 9.74 -9.53 7.80
CA VAL A 115 10.72 -10.50 8.30
C VAL A 115 11.65 -9.88 9.34
N ASN A 116 12.21 -8.71 9.06
CA ASN A 116 13.15 -8.05 9.96
C ASN A 116 12.47 -7.61 11.27
N THR A 117 11.24 -7.09 11.20
CA THR A 117 10.46 -6.71 12.37
C THR A 117 10.10 -7.94 13.22
N MET A 118 9.64 -9.03 12.60
CA MET A 118 9.39 -10.28 13.34
C MET A 118 10.65 -10.78 14.02
N LYS A 119 11.79 -10.83 13.32
CA LYS A 119 13.07 -11.25 13.91
C LYS A 119 13.50 -10.41 15.11
N ALA A 120 13.21 -9.11 15.09
CA ALA A 120 13.50 -8.21 16.21
C ALA A 120 12.60 -8.47 17.43
N LEU A 121 11.34 -8.89 17.22
CA LEU A 121 10.35 -9.11 18.28
C LEU A 121 10.40 -10.54 18.89
N LEU A 122 10.84 -11.53 18.13
CA LEU A 122 10.81 -12.94 18.54
C LEU A 122 11.66 -13.27 19.77
N PRO A 123 12.85 -12.67 20.02
CA PRO A 123 13.63 -12.90 21.23
C PRO A 123 12.84 -12.58 22.51
N ASP A 124 12.11 -11.47 22.53
CA ASP A 124 11.27 -11.05 23.67
C ASP A 124 10.10 -12.00 23.91
N GLN A 125 9.76 -12.79 22.90
CA GLN A 125 8.74 -13.84 22.97
C GLN A 125 9.32 -15.23 23.37
N GLY A 126 10.59 -15.29 23.75
CA GLY A 126 11.27 -16.53 24.09
C GLY A 126 11.64 -17.40 22.88
N VAL A 127 11.71 -16.81 21.68
CA VAL A 127 12.07 -17.51 20.42
C VAL A 127 13.32 -16.87 19.80
N PRO A 128 14.48 -16.96 20.47
CA PRO A 128 15.73 -16.39 19.95
C PRO A 128 16.21 -17.18 18.73
N ASN A 129 16.98 -16.48 17.85
CA ASN A 129 17.61 -17.07 16.66
C ASN A 129 16.63 -17.73 15.68
N ALA A 130 15.39 -17.25 15.63
CA ALA A 130 14.39 -17.78 14.74
C ALA A 130 14.70 -17.46 13.26
N LYS A 131 14.47 -18.43 12.38
CA LYS A 131 14.34 -18.18 10.93
C LYS A 131 12.89 -17.82 10.64
N VAL A 132 12.69 -16.74 9.90
CA VAL A 132 11.37 -16.26 9.48
C VAL A 132 11.33 -16.28 7.95
N ASP A 133 10.30 -16.92 7.42
CA ASP A 133 10.02 -17.00 5.98
C ASP A 133 8.57 -16.62 5.74
N CYS A 134 8.36 -15.50 5.02
CA CYS A 134 7.03 -15.00 4.64
C CYS A 134 6.68 -15.33 3.19
N GLY A 135 7.40 -16.26 2.56
CA GLY A 135 7.22 -16.67 1.18
C GLY A 135 7.86 -15.71 0.17
N THR A 136 7.53 -15.90 -1.10
CA THR A 136 8.13 -15.16 -2.23
C THR A 136 7.42 -13.82 -2.50
N GLY A 137 8.14 -12.88 -3.13
CA GLY A 137 7.67 -11.54 -3.48
C GLY A 137 8.11 -10.50 -2.46
N ARG A 138 8.81 -9.48 -2.96
CA ARG A 138 9.31 -8.37 -2.14
C ARG A 138 8.18 -7.47 -1.65
N TYR A 139 7.18 -7.25 -2.50
CA TYR A 139 6.02 -6.43 -2.20
C TYR A 139 4.74 -7.24 -2.32
N ARG A 140 3.81 -7.01 -1.39
CA ARG A 140 2.51 -7.67 -1.33
C ARG A 140 1.41 -6.65 -1.12
N VAL A 141 0.34 -6.78 -1.89
CA VAL A 141 -0.87 -5.98 -1.74
C VAL A 141 -1.86 -6.79 -0.90
N VAL A 142 -2.28 -6.22 0.21
CA VAL A 142 -3.14 -6.90 1.20
C VAL A 142 -4.27 -5.96 1.63
N GLU A 143 -5.48 -6.49 1.76
CA GLU A 143 -6.63 -5.73 2.27
C GLU A 143 -6.50 -5.45 3.76
N VAL A 144 -7.14 -4.39 4.23
CA VAL A 144 -7.29 -4.13 5.67
C VAL A 144 -8.03 -5.30 6.32
N GLY A 145 -7.50 -5.83 7.42
CA GLY A 145 -7.96 -7.06 8.07
C GLY A 145 -7.35 -8.35 7.48
N GLY A 146 -6.77 -8.31 6.28
CA GLY A 146 -6.00 -9.42 5.73
C GLY A 146 -4.65 -9.60 6.41
N ALA A 147 -3.94 -10.68 6.09
CA ALA A 147 -2.66 -10.99 6.73
C ALA A 147 -1.62 -11.55 5.75
N VAL A 148 -0.35 -11.34 6.08
CA VAL A 148 0.79 -12.08 5.51
C VAL A 148 1.17 -13.16 6.50
N GLU A 149 1.12 -14.42 6.07
CA GLU A 149 1.56 -15.56 6.87
C GLU A 149 3.06 -15.78 6.72
N CYS A 150 3.72 -16.03 7.85
CA CYS A 150 5.14 -16.29 7.91
C CYS A 150 5.42 -17.55 8.70
N THR A 151 6.26 -18.43 8.18
CA THR A 151 6.77 -19.59 8.91
C THR A 151 7.92 -19.17 9.81
N VAL A 152 7.79 -19.39 11.11
CA VAL A 152 8.83 -19.16 12.10
C VAL A 152 9.40 -20.50 12.53
N SER A 153 10.72 -20.67 12.37
CA SER A 153 11.44 -21.91 12.70
C SER A 153 12.51 -21.64 13.74
N ALA A 154 12.46 -22.32 14.89
CA ALA A 154 13.45 -22.25 15.96
C ALA A 154 13.52 -23.57 16.73
N GLY A 155 14.72 -24.02 17.11
CA GLY A 155 14.92 -25.23 17.91
C GLY A 155 14.28 -26.49 17.30
N GLY A 156 14.29 -26.62 15.97
CA GLY A 156 13.66 -27.74 15.25
C GLY A 156 12.13 -27.70 15.18
N LYS A 157 11.49 -26.71 15.78
CA LYS A 157 10.03 -26.51 15.73
C LYS A 157 9.66 -25.46 14.69
N ARG A 158 8.46 -25.61 14.08
CA ARG A 158 7.87 -24.65 13.15
C ARG A 158 6.52 -24.19 13.68
N ARG A 159 6.26 -22.90 13.53
CA ARG A 159 4.96 -22.28 13.83
C ARG A 159 4.65 -21.24 12.75
N VAL A 160 3.38 -20.93 12.58
CA VAL A 160 2.94 -19.86 11.68
C VAL A 160 2.67 -18.61 12.51
N ALA A 161 3.22 -17.48 12.07
CA ALA A 161 2.89 -16.17 12.58
C ALA A 161 2.23 -15.37 11.45
N ARG A 162 1.33 -14.46 11.81
CA ARG A 162 0.57 -13.61 10.86
C ARG A 162 0.88 -12.14 11.11
N ALA A 163 1.17 -11.42 10.07
CA ALA A 163 1.20 -9.96 10.06
C ALA A 163 -0.15 -9.45 9.55
N VAL A 164 -1.05 -9.08 10.48
CA VAL A 164 -2.42 -8.65 10.18
C VAL A 164 -2.44 -7.16 9.89
N VAL A 165 -2.94 -6.78 8.72
CA VAL A 165 -3.03 -5.38 8.24
C VAL A 165 -4.12 -4.63 9.00
N LYS A 166 -3.79 -3.44 9.52
CA LYS A 166 -4.71 -2.59 10.28
C LYS A 166 -5.27 -1.43 9.48
N ASP A 167 -4.49 -0.92 8.55
CA ASP A 167 -4.85 0.22 7.70
C ASP A 167 -4.19 0.15 6.33
N VAL A 168 -4.60 1.03 5.43
CA VAL A 168 -4.05 1.11 4.07
C VAL A 168 -2.61 1.62 4.04
N ASP A 169 -2.13 2.23 5.13
CA ASP A 169 -0.76 2.74 5.27
C ASP A 169 0.24 1.63 5.58
N GLY A 170 -0.27 0.40 5.77
CA GLY A 170 0.56 -0.78 5.99
C GLY A 170 0.95 -0.99 7.46
N THR A 171 0.23 -0.41 8.41
CA THR A 171 0.35 -0.76 9.83
C THR A 171 -0.05 -2.22 10.03
N VAL A 172 0.78 -3.01 10.69
CA VAL A 172 0.50 -4.42 10.96
C VAL A 172 0.60 -4.75 12.44
N ASN A 173 -0.21 -5.72 12.87
CA ASN A 173 -0.04 -6.42 14.14
C ASN A 173 0.45 -7.83 13.88
N PHE A 174 1.36 -8.30 14.74
CA PHE A 174 1.86 -9.68 14.68
C PHE A 174 1.12 -10.55 15.69
N GLU A 175 0.68 -11.72 15.25
CA GLU A 175 0.02 -12.72 16.06
C GLU A 175 0.47 -14.13 15.65
N TRP A 176 0.39 -15.09 16.57
CA TRP A 176 0.58 -16.50 16.23
C TRP A 176 -0.71 -17.03 15.61
N ALA A 177 -0.59 -17.80 14.53
CA ALA A 177 -1.72 -18.60 14.05
C ALA A 177 -1.96 -19.77 15.03
N ASP A 178 -3.20 -19.99 15.36
CA ASP A 178 -3.64 -21.09 16.24
C ASP A 178 -3.48 -22.45 15.55
#